data_40e25530ab893c8c295ccb14d78bd260
#
_entry.id   40e25530ab893c8c295ccb14d78bd260
#
_cell.length_a   1.000
_cell.length_b   1.000
_cell.length_c   1.000
_cell.angle_alpha   90.00
_cell.angle_beta   90.00
_cell.angle_gamma   90.00
#
_symmetry.space_group_name_H-M   'P 1'
#
loop_
_entity.id
_entity.type
_entity.pdbx_description
1 polymer ?
#
loop_
_entity_poly.entity_id
_entity_poly.type
_entity_poly.pdbx_seq_one_letter_code
_entity_poly.pdbx_strand_id
1 'polypeptide(L)'
;RRMTASEAPLAGVRVDRRVMPHCSPVLVSYGAGTNSTAMLVEMVKRGEKVDAITFADTGGERAETYAYVSMFSEWLQAHGFPAIQTVKKGGREETLEENCLRMKMLPSVVYGFKSCSLKYKAEPQEKFANNWQPARDAWARGDKVVKCLGFDADEPHRAKFDEDNKYRWRYPLLEFDMGRAECVETIKAAGLPLPGKSACFFCPNTKPHEILRLPRDLQDRAVVMERNAELTKMVGLGRLWKWEDLLRADRAQLDLFKCNSEMPCECFDGA
;
A
#
# COMPACT_ATOMS: atom_id res chain seq x y z
N ARG A 1 7.95 35.53 39.11
CA ARG A 1 6.68 34.80 39.06
C ARG A 1 6.63 34.08 37.70
N ARG A 2 6.86 32.77 37.69
CA ARG A 2 6.71 31.91 36.53
C ARG A 2 5.23 31.57 36.41
N MET A 3 4.64 31.81 35.23
CA MET A 3 3.30 31.35 34.90
C MET A 3 3.44 29.94 34.34
N THR A 4 2.81 28.98 35.00
CA THR A 4 2.68 27.59 34.56
C THR A 4 1.60 27.48 33.47
N ALA A 5 1.97 26.95 32.33
CA ALA A 5 1.01 26.61 31.26
C ALA A 5 0.15 25.41 31.74
N SER A 6 -1.15 25.63 31.77
CA SER A 6 -2.16 24.61 32.04
C SER A 6 -2.27 23.71 30.80
N GLU A 7 -1.90 22.45 30.95
CA GLU A 7 -2.22 21.41 30.01
C GLU A 7 -3.73 21.12 30.04
N ALA A 8 -4.43 21.51 28.98
CA ALA A 8 -5.79 21.09 28.74
C ALA A 8 -5.76 19.61 28.32
N PRO A 9 -6.55 18.72 28.94
CA PRO A 9 -6.65 17.34 28.49
C PRO A 9 -7.30 17.30 27.10
N LEU A 10 -6.67 16.60 26.17
CA LEU A 10 -7.26 16.25 24.88
C LEU A 10 -8.58 15.53 25.17
N ALA A 11 -9.69 16.19 24.85
CA ALA A 11 -11.01 15.64 24.97
C ALA A 11 -11.06 14.35 24.15
N GLY A 12 -11.26 13.22 24.84
CA GLY A 12 -11.28 11.91 24.24
C GLY A 12 -12.30 11.88 23.09
N VAL A 13 -11.83 11.54 21.92
CA VAL A 13 -12.66 11.19 20.78
C VAL A 13 -13.55 10.03 21.26
N ARG A 14 -14.80 10.33 21.58
CA ARG A 14 -15.78 9.28 21.87
C ARG A 14 -16.01 8.50 20.58
N VAL A 15 -15.31 7.39 20.46
CA VAL A 15 -15.63 6.39 19.43
C VAL A 15 -17.04 5.94 19.74
N ASP A 16 -17.98 6.37 18.91
CA ASP A 16 -19.38 6.01 19.03
C ASP A 16 -19.52 4.51 18.76
N ARG A 17 -19.58 3.72 19.84
CA ARG A 17 -19.86 2.28 19.81
C ARG A 17 -21.34 2.03 19.48
N ARG A 18 -21.88 2.71 18.47
CA ARG A 18 -23.22 2.37 18.00
C ARG A 18 -23.21 0.93 17.54
N VAL A 19 -24.05 0.12 18.18
CA VAL A 19 -24.35 -1.24 17.78
C VAL A 19 -24.63 -1.23 16.28
N MET A 20 -23.76 -1.86 15.51
CA MET A 20 -23.95 -1.96 14.07
C MET A 20 -25.28 -2.66 13.82
N PRO A 21 -26.20 -2.08 13.05
CA PRO A 21 -27.41 -2.79 12.68
C PRO A 21 -27.02 -4.13 12.05
N HIS A 22 -27.62 -5.23 12.50
CA HIS A 22 -27.25 -6.61 12.17
C HIS A 22 -27.27 -6.98 10.68
N CYS A 23 -27.44 -6.01 9.77
CA CYS A 23 -27.62 -6.21 8.32
C CYS A 23 -26.65 -5.45 7.42
N SER A 24 -25.75 -4.60 7.93
CA SER A 24 -24.81 -3.87 7.07
C SER A 24 -23.65 -4.76 6.64
N PRO A 25 -23.44 -5.00 5.33
CA PRO A 25 -22.30 -5.79 4.87
C PRO A 25 -20.98 -5.07 5.13
N VAL A 26 -19.94 -5.84 5.47
CA VAL A 26 -18.60 -5.33 5.80
C VAL A 26 -17.64 -5.63 4.65
N LEU A 27 -17.10 -4.59 4.05
CA LEU A 27 -16.12 -4.65 2.96
C LEU A 27 -14.78 -4.10 3.44
N VAL A 28 -13.73 -4.90 3.35
CA VAL A 28 -12.37 -4.51 3.71
C VAL A 28 -11.56 -4.17 2.46
N SER A 29 -10.94 -2.99 2.45
CA SER A 29 -9.95 -2.61 1.45
C SER A 29 -8.55 -3.01 1.94
N TYR A 30 -8.03 -4.10 1.40
CA TYR A 30 -6.73 -4.64 1.75
C TYR A 30 -5.64 -4.03 0.86
N GLY A 31 -4.65 -3.39 1.49
CA GLY A 31 -3.55 -2.74 0.77
C GLY A 31 -2.27 -3.57 0.67
N ALA A 32 -2.26 -4.82 1.14
CA ALA A 32 -1.10 -5.73 1.21
C ALA A 32 0.11 -5.17 1.97
N GLY A 33 -0.10 -4.20 2.84
CA GLY A 33 0.93 -3.64 3.74
C GLY A 33 0.69 -4.03 5.18
N THR A 34 1.64 -3.68 6.07
CA THR A 34 1.62 -4.04 7.50
C THR A 34 0.30 -3.66 8.18
N ASN A 35 -0.15 -2.41 8.02
CA ASN A 35 -1.34 -1.94 8.72
C ASN A 35 -2.60 -2.70 8.32
N SER A 36 -2.85 -2.87 7.02
CA SER A 36 -4.03 -3.60 6.54
C SER A 36 -3.98 -5.10 6.86
N THR A 37 -2.78 -5.69 6.95
CA THR A 37 -2.60 -7.06 7.40
C THR A 37 -2.89 -7.19 8.90
N ALA A 38 -2.31 -6.33 9.73
CA ALA A 38 -2.56 -6.30 11.17
C ALA A 38 -4.03 -6.07 11.50
N MET A 39 -4.68 -5.17 10.78
CA MET A 39 -6.11 -4.92 10.90
C MET A 39 -6.93 -6.20 10.73
N LEU A 40 -6.69 -6.95 9.66
CA LEU A 40 -7.41 -8.20 9.40
C LEU A 40 -7.07 -9.28 10.43
N VAL A 41 -5.81 -9.40 10.85
CA VAL A 41 -5.41 -10.33 11.91
C VAL A 41 -6.13 -10.01 13.23
N GLU A 42 -6.21 -8.74 13.61
CA GLU A 42 -6.88 -8.33 14.83
C GLU A 42 -8.39 -8.52 14.74
N MET A 43 -9.00 -8.26 13.56
CA MET A 43 -10.41 -8.54 13.32
C MET A 43 -10.73 -10.05 13.46
N VAL A 44 -9.84 -10.94 12.98
CA VAL A 44 -9.95 -12.39 13.19
C VAL A 44 -9.93 -12.72 14.69
N LYS A 45 -8.95 -12.20 15.43
CA LYS A 45 -8.84 -12.44 16.89
C LYS A 45 -10.06 -11.99 17.66
N ARG A 46 -10.70 -10.91 17.23
CA ARG A 46 -11.91 -10.35 17.86
C ARG A 46 -13.20 -11.02 17.40
N GLY A 47 -13.13 -11.98 16.47
CA GLY A 47 -14.29 -12.65 15.90
C GLY A 47 -15.21 -11.70 15.14
N GLU A 48 -14.66 -10.66 14.52
CA GLU A 48 -15.45 -9.70 13.76
C GLU A 48 -15.93 -10.32 12.44
N LYS A 49 -17.10 -9.89 11.99
CA LYS A 49 -17.63 -10.32 10.71
C LYS A 49 -17.02 -9.50 9.57
N VAL A 50 -16.56 -10.18 8.52
CA VAL A 50 -16.14 -9.58 7.25
C VAL A 50 -16.82 -10.33 6.12
N ASP A 51 -17.49 -9.62 5.22
CA ASP A 51 -18.25 -10.21 4.12
C ASP A 51 -17.47 -10.24 2.80
N ALA A 52 -16.55 -9.30 2.59
CA ALA A 52 -15.64 -9.29 1.44
C ALA A 52 -14.33 -8.55 1.74
N ILE A 53 -13.26 -9.00 1.10
CA ILE A 53 -11.93 -8.38 1.16
C ILE A 53 -11.46 -8.15 -0.26
N THR A 54 -11.04 -6.91 -0.59
CA THR A 54 -10.56 -6.56 -1.94
C THR A 54 -9.13 -6.07 -1.90
N PHE A 55 -8.31 -6.58 -2.82
CA PHE A 55 -6.97 -6.08 -3.12
C PHE A 55 -6.98 -5.47 -4.52
N ALA A 56 -6.62 -4.20 -4.63
CA ALA A 56 -6.55 -3.50 -5.92
C ALA A 56 -5.17 -3.66 -6.55
N ASP A 57 -5.09 -4.46 -7.59
CA ASP A 57 -3.86 -4.73 -8.34
C ASP A 57 -3.65 -3.69 -9.44
N THR A 58 -2.54 -2.96 -9.35
CA THR A 58 -2.11 -1.98 -10.36
C THR A 58 -1.36 -2.63 -11.53
N GLY A 59 -1.00 -3.92 -11.42
CA GLY A 59 -0.10 -4.64 -12.32
C GLY A 59 1.38 -4.27 -12.14
N GLY A 60 1.70 -3.42 -11.17
CA GLY A 60 3.07 -2.97 -10.88
C GLY A 60 3.56 -3.31 -9.48
N GLU A 61 2.85 -4.14 -8.73
CA GLU A 61 3.32 -4.59 -7.42
C GLU A 61 4.51 -5.54 -7.57
N ARG A 62 5.31 -5.70 -6.50
CA ARG A 62 6.45 -6.61 -6.49
C ARG A 62 6.00 -8.06 -6.36
N ALA A 63 6.81 -9.02 -6.83
CA ALA A 63 6.50 -10.44 -6.77
C ALA A 63 6.21 -10.92 -5.33
N GLU A 64 6.98 -10.42 -4.35
CA GLU A 64 6.77 -10.73 -2.94
C GLU A 64 5.42 -10.23 -2.41
N THR A 65 4.88 -9.12 -2.96
CA THR A 65 3.55 -8.63 -2.60
C THR A 65 2.47 -9.59 -3.09
N TYR A 66 2.56 -10.07 -4.33
CA TYR A 66 1.61 -11.05 -4.86
C TYR A 66 1.65 -12.38 -4.09
N ALA A 67 2.85 -12.87 -3.80
CA ALA A 67 3.04 -14.09 -3.00
C ALA A 67 2.44 -13.92 -1.60
N TYR A 68 2.64 -12.76 -0.98
CA TYR A 68 2.08 -12.46 0.33
C TYR A 68 0.55 -12.40 0.30
N VAL A 69 -0.05 -11.79 -0.70
CA VAL A 69 -1.52 -11.73 -0.87
C VAL A 69 -2.10 -13.14 -0.98
N SER A 70 -1.47 -14.03 -1.75
CA SER A 70 -1.93 -15.42 -1.87
C SER A 70 -1.86 -16.16 -0.54
N MET A 71 -0.70 -16.17 0.10
CA MET A 71 -0.48 -16.81 1.40
C MET A 71 -1.42 -16.28 2.48
N PHE A 72 -1.58 -14.95 2.56
CA PHE A 72 -2.45 -14.33 3.56
C PHE A 72 -3.94 -14.59 3.28
N SER A 73 -4.33 -14.72 2.01
CA SER A 73 -5.70 -15.12 1.64
C SER A 73 -6.03 -16.54 2.13
N GLU A 74 -5.09 -17.48 2.01
CA GLU A 74 -5.23 -18.84 2.54
C GLU A 74 -5.33 -18.84 4.07
N TRP A 75 -4.50 -18.04 4.74
CA TRP A 75 -4.55 -17.87 6.20
C TRP A 75 -5.90 -17.33 6.65
N LEU A 76 -6.44 -16.31 6.00
CA LEU A 76 -7.76 -15.74 6.31
C LEU A 76 -8.87 -16.77 6.16
N GLN A 77 -8.86 -17.54 5.07
CA GLN A 77 -9.86 -18.60 4.84
C GLN A 77 -9.79 -19.69 5.92
N ALA A 78 -8.60 -20.09 6.36
CA ALA A 78 -8.42 -21.02 7.45
C ALA A 78 -8.99 -20.51 8.78
N HIS A 79 -9.17 -19.19 8.92
CA HIS A 79 -9.75 -18.54 10.09
C HIS A 79 -11.23 -18.09 9.88
N GLY A 80 -11.88 -18.60 8.84
CA GLY A 80 -13.31 -18.34 8.57
C GLY A 80 -13.61 -17.01 7.91
N PHE A 81 -12.60 -16.30 7.39
CA PHE A 81 -12.78 -15.05 6.63
C PHE A 81 -12.88 -15.35 5.12
N PRO A 82 -13.48 -14.45 4.32
CA PRO A 82 -13.52 -14.62 2.88
C PRO A 82 -12.11 -14.51 2.27
N ALA A 83 -11.92 -15.19 1.12
CA ALA A 83 -10.72 -15.02 0.31
C ALA A 83 -10.55 -13.58 -0.15
N ILE A 84 -9.29 -13.14 -0.29
CA ILE A 84 -8.98 -11.83 -0.87
C ILE A 84 -9.31 -11.85 -2.37
N GLN A 85 -10.16 -10.93 -2.79
CA GLN A 85 -10.53 -10.76 -4.18
C GLN A 85 -9.65 -9.69 -4.84
N THR A 86 -8.86 -10.10 -5.83
CA THR A 86 -8.05 -9.17 -6.60
C THR A 86 -8.92 -8.46 -7.61
N VAL A 87 -8.95 -7.13 -7.54
CA VAL A 87 -9.67 -6.25 -8.46
C VAL A 87 -8.68 -5.42 -9.27
N LYS A 88 -8.99 -5.25 -10.57
CA LYS A 88 -8.16 -4.50 -11.52
C LYS A 88 -8.96 -3.41 -12.20
N LYS A 89 -8.27 -2.41 -12.71
CA LYS A 89 -8.89 -1.41 -13.56
C LYS A 89 -9.53 -2.11 -14.77
N GLY A 90 -10.83 -1.92 -14.95
CA GLY A 90 -11.59 -2.55 -16.05
C GLY A 90 -11.45 -1.79 -17.37
N GLY A 91 -11.68 -2.52 -18.46
CA GLY A 91 -11.70 -2.01 -19.81
C GLY A 91 -10.75 -2.79 -20.73
N ARG A 92 -9.60 -2.27 -20.96
CA ARG A 92 -8.46 -3.00 -21.54
C ARG A 92 -7.62 -3.42 -20.35
N GLU A 93 -7.40 -4.60 -20.03
CA GLU A 93 -6.65 -5.06 -18.83
C GLU A 93 -5.24 -4.43 -18.69
N GLU A 94 -5.18 -3.12 -18.92
CA GLU A 94 -3.99 -2.31 -18.99
C GLU A 94 -3.48 -1.99 -17.59
N THR A 95 -2.29 -2.44 -17.30
CA THR A 95 -1.59 -2.12 -16.07
C THR A 95 -1.22 -0.62 -16.01
N LEU A 96 -0.90 -0.12 -14.82
CA LEU A 96 -0.43 1.26 -14.68
C LEU A 96 0.86 1.50 -15.48
N GLU A 97 1.76 0.49 -15.53
CA GLU A 97 2.99 0.57 -16.32
C GLU A 97 2.70 0.71 -17.82
N GLU A 98 1.88 -0.19 -18.39
CA GLU A 98 1.48 -0.14 -19.80
C GLU A 98 0.81 1.18 -20.17
N ASN A 99 -0.06 1.69 -19.28
CA ASN A 99 -0.67 3.00 -19.47
C ASN A 99 0.37 4.12 -19.49
N CYS A 100 1.33 4.12 -18.57
CA CYS A 100 2.40 5.11 -18.55
C CYS A 100 3.25 5.06 -19.81
N LEU A 101 3.63 3.86 -20.26
CA LEU A 101 4.41 3.65 -21.48
C LEU A 101 3.64 4.13 -22.73
N ARG A 102 2.39 3.72 -22.87
CA ARG A 102 1.55 4.11 -24.02
C ARG A 102 1.29 5.61 -24.08
N MET A 103 1.07 6.24 -22.93
CA MET A 103 0.80 7.67 -22.82
C MET A 103 2.06 8.52 -22.75
N LYS A 104 3.25 7.90 -22.79
CA LYS A 104 4.56 8.54 -22.64
C LYS A 104 4.63 9.47 -21.42
N MET A 105 4.12 8.99 -20.29
CA MET A 105 4.05 9.73 -19.04
C MET A 105 4.53 8.90 -17.87
N LEU A 106 4.88 9.55 -16.77
CA LEU A 106 5.18 8.91 -15.49
C LEU A 106 3.92 8.85 -14.61
N PRO A 107 3.93 8.02 -13.54
CA PRO A 107 2.83 7.99 -12.57
C PRO A 107 2.52 9.39 -12.04
N SER A 108 1.24 9.72 -11.91
CA SER A 108 0.77 11.07 -11.56
C SER A 108 1.34 11.65 -10.27
N VAL A 109 1.83 10.80 -9.37
CA VAL A 109 2.53 11.19 -8.13
C VAL A 109 3.83 11.98 -8.43
N VAL A 110 4.47 11.77 -9.58
CA VAL A 110 5.60 12.60 -10.03
C VAL A 110 5.21 14.06 -10.09
N TYR A 111 4.00 14.34 -10.56
CA TYR A 111 3.44 15.69 -10.74
C TYR A 111 2.67 16.21 -9.51
N GLY A 112 2.75 15.52 -8.37
CA GLY A 112 2.05 15.90 -7.15
C GLY A 112 0.60 15.42 -7.04
N PHE A 113 0.07 14.71 -8.05
CA PHE A 113 -1.30 14.21 -8.06
C PHE A 113 -1.37 12.74 -7.65
N LYS A 114 -2.49 12.33 -7.03
CA LYS A 114 -2.73 10.93 -6.64
C LYS A 114 -3.70 10.20 -7.61
N SER A 115 -3.80 10.64 -8.86
CA SER A 115 -4.74 10.06 -9.83
C SER A 115 -4.43 8.59 -10.15
N CYS A 116 -3.18 8.14 -10.07
CA CYS A 116 -2.85 6.72 -10.19
C CYS A 116 -3.52 5.90 -9.08
N SER A 117 -3.54 6.39 -7.83
CA SER A 117 -4.23 5.73 -6.72
C SER A 117 -5.75 5.72 -6.92
N LEU A 118 -6.33 6.82 -7.40
CA LEU A 118 -7.76 6.89 -7.68
C LEU A 118 -8.16 5.90 -8.78
N LYS A 119 -7.48 5.95 -9.94
CA LYS A 119 -7.84 5.16 -11.12
C LYS A 119 -7.51 3.67 -11.00
N TYR A 120 -6.43 3.30 -10.30
CA TYR A 120 -5.96 1.91 -10.23
C TYR A 120 -6.21 1.24 -8.89
N LYS A 121 -6.59 1.98 -7.84
CA LYS A 121 -6.92 1.40 -6.53
C LYS A 121 -8.36 1.70 -6.11
N ALA A 122 -8.81 2.96 -6.10
CA ALA A 122 -10.13 3.30 -5.62
C ALA A 122 -11.25 2.89 -6.61
N GLU A 123 -11.14 3.25 -7.88
CA GLU A 123 -12.15 2.93 -8.90
C GLU A 123 -12.42 1.43 -9.07
N PRO A 124 -11.41 0.53 -9.15
CA PRO A 124 -11.67 -0.91 -9.23
C PRO A 124 -12.40 -1.47 -8.01
N GLN A 125 -12.09 -0.99 -6.82
CA GLN A 125 -12.78 -1.41 -5.60
C GLN A 125 -14.21 -0.87 -5.55
N GLU A 126 -14.45 0.35 -6.04
CA GLU A 126 -15.78 0.91 -6.16
C GLU A 126 -16.61 0.15 -7.19
N LYS A 127 -16.01 -0.21 -8.34
CA LYS A 127 -16.66 -1.07 -9.34
C LYS A 127 -17.03 -2.43 -8.76
N PHE A 128 -16.15 -3.03 -7.95
CA PHE A 128 -16.45 -4.26 -7.23
C PHE A 128 -17.67 -4.08 -6.34
N ALA A 129 -17.66 -3.07 -5.46
CA ALA A 129 -18.75 -2.81 -4.53
C ALA A 129 -20.09 -2.57 -5.24
N ASN A 130 -20.08 -1.82 -6.36
CA ASN A 130 -21.29 -1.55 -7.17
C ASN A 130 -21.89 -2.83 -7.81
N ASN A 131 -21.08 -3.88 -8.01
CA ASN A 131 -21.53 -5.15 -8.57
C ASN A 131 -21.69 -6.25 -7.51
N TRP A 132 -21.30 -6.00 -6.27
CA TRP A 132 -21.41 -6.95 -5.18
C TRP A 132 -22.83 -6.97 -4.61
N GLN A 133 -23.48 -8.13 -4.71
CA GLN A 133 -24.92 -8.25 -4.38
C GLN A 133 -25.27 -7.79 -2.96
N PRO A 134 -24.51 -8.15 -1.89
CA PRO A 134 -24.79 -7.66 -0.55
C PRO A 134 -24.78 -6.13 -0.42
N ALA A 135 -23.90 -5.44 -1.15
CA ALA A 135 -23.86 -3.97 -1.16
C ALA A 135 -25.09 -3.40 -1.85
N ARG A 136 -25.47 -3.95 -3.00
CA ARG A 136 -26.65 -3.53 -3.76
C ARG A 136 -27.92 -3.69 -2.95
N ASP A 137 -28.06 -4.82 -2.26
CA ASP A 137 -29.22 -5.11 -1.42
C ASP A 137 -29.28 -4.16 -0.20
N ALA A 138 -28.13 -3.85 0.41
CA ALA A 138 -28.05 -2.87 1.48
C ALA A 138 -28.49 -1.48 1.00
N TRP A 139 -27.93 -1.00 -0.09
CA TRP A 139 -28.28 0.31 -0.64
C TRP A 139 -29.74 0.40 -1.10
N ALA A 140 -30.30 -0.68 -1.66
CA ALA A 140 -31.70 -0.73 -2.03
C ALA A 140 -32.66 -0.59 -0.82
N ARG A 141 -32.21 -1.00 0.37
CA ARG A 141 -32.96 -0.82 1.64
C ARG A 141 -32.69 0.53 2.31
N GLY A 142 -31.77 1.34 1.77
CA GLY A 142 -31.32 2.58 2.41
C GLY A 142 -30.23 2.37 3.48
N ASP A 143 -29.70 1.15 3.58
CA ASP A 143 -28.60 0.82 4.49
C ASP A 143 -27.25 1.21 3.84
N LYS A 144 -26.20 1.34 4.67
CA LYS A 144 -24.84 1.61 4.20
C LYS A 144 -23.97 0.36 4.30
N VAL A 145 -23.00 0.25 3.39
CA VAL A 145 -21.91 -0.72 3.49
C VAL A 145 -20.86 -0.20 4.47
N VAL A 146 -20.41 -1.01 5.40
CA VAL A 146 -19.28 -0.68 6.27
C VAL A 146 -17.98 -0.92 5.51
N LYS A 147 -17.20 0.13 5.25
CA LYS A 147 -15.95 0.04 4.53
C LYS A 147 -14.77 0.27 5.45
N CYS A 148 -13.96 -0.78 5.66
CA CYS A 148 -12.83 -0.78 6.57
C CYS A 148 -11.53 -0.42 5.84
N LEU A 149 -10.74 0.48 6.44
CA LEU A 149 -9.41 0.90 5.97
C LEU A 149 -8.38 0.80 7.10
N GLY A 150 -7.20 0.27 6.80
CA GLY A 150 -6.11 0.08 7.75
C GLY A 150 -5.23 1.33 7.88
N PHE A 151 -5.73 2.39 8.50
CA PHE A 151 -4.91 3.50 8.99
C PHE A 151 -4.61 3.28 10.46
N ASP A 152 -3.33 3.30 10.83
CA ASP A 152 -2.89 3.09 12.20
C ASP A 152 -3.05 4.35 13.08
N ALA A 153 -2.88 4.18 14.39
CA ALA A 153 -3.04 5.25 15.35
C ALA A 153 -1.99 6.36 15.24
N ASP A 154 -0.87 6.10 14.54
CA ASP A 154 0.17 7.11 14.28
C ASP A 154 -0.21 8.06 13.12
N GLU A 155 -1.22 7.70 12.30
CA GLU A 155 -1.66 8.48 11.15
C GLU A 155 -3.16 8.88 11.19
N PRO A 156 -3.71 9.37 12.31
CA PRO A 156 -5.16 9.62 12.47
C PRO A 156 -5.69 10.68 11.51
N HIS A 157 -4.84 11.59 11.05
CA HIS A 157 -5.17 12.65 10.08
C HIS A 157 -5.58 12.11 8.70
N ARG A 158 -5.32 10.84 8.40
CA ARG A 158 -5.72 10.19 7.14
C ARG A 158 -7.16 9.71 7.17
N ALA A 159 -7.72 9.51 8.34
CA ALA A 159 -9.09 9.08 8.50
C ALA A 159 -10.05 10.23 8.16
N LYS A 160 -11.08 9.92 7.37
CA LYS A 160 -12.18 10.81 7.07
C LYS A 160 -13.42 10.27 7.75
N PHE A 161 -14.02 11.06 8.59
CA PHE A 161 -15.23 10.67 9.34
C PHE A 161 -16.53 11.13 8.66
N ASP A 162 -16.42 11.70 7.46
CA ASP A 162 -17.58 12.12 6.68
C ASP A 162 -18.31 10.87 6.17
N GLU A 163 -19.56 10.74 6.50
CA GLU A 163 -20.44 9.71 5.96
C GLU A 163 -20.91 10.12 4.56
N ASP A 164 -20.79 9.21 3.60
CA ASP A 164 -21.43 9.34 2.31
C ASP A 164 -22.75 8.52 2.25
N ASN A 165 -23.46 8.59 1.13
CA ASN A 165 -24.74 7.89 0.98
C ASN A 165 -24.59 6.38 0.83
N LYS A 166 -23.42 5.88 0.50
CA LYS A 166 -23.14 4.44 0.25
C LYS A 166 -22.43 3.76 1.37
N TYR A 167 -21.49 4.47 2.02
CA TYR A 167 -20.56 3.87 2.96
C TYR A 167 -20.62 4.52 4.33
N ARG A 168 -20.42 3.64 5.34
CA ARG A 168 -19.95 4.02 6.66
C ARG A 168 -18.48 3.62 6.73
N TRP A 169 -17.60 4.62 6.78
CA TRP A 169 -16.17 4.41 6.90
C TRP A 169 -15.82 3.95 8.31
N ARG A 170 -14.96 2.94 8.39
CA ARG A 170 -14.47 2.39 9.63
C ARG A 170 -12.94 2.25 9.57
N TYR A 171 -12.30 2.55 10.67
CA TYR A 171 -10.84 2.51 10.82
C TYR A 171 -10.50 1.63 12.02
N PRO A 172 -10.51 0.30 11.89
CA PRO A 172 -10.39 -0.61 13.03
C PRO A 172 -9.12 -0.39 13.84
N LEU A 173 -7.98 -0.08 13.23
CA LEU A 173 -6.73 0.16 13.97
C LEU A 173 -6.80 1.41 14.86
N LEU A 174 -7.53 2.46 14.45
CA LEU A 174 -7.79 3.62 15.30
C LEU A 174 -8.72 3.26 16.45
N GLU A 175 -9.73 2.41 16.20
CA GLU A 175 -10.65 1.96 17.24
C GLU A 175 -9.97 1.06 18.27
N PHE A 176 -8.94 0.33 17.85
CA PHE A 176 -8.16 -0.58 18.69
C PHE A 176 -6.93 0.09 19.30
N ASP A 177 -6.70 1.38 19.02
CA ASP A 177 -5.53 2.16 19.45
C ASP A 177 -4.20 1.47 19.09
N MET A 178 -4.09 1.00 17.84
CA MET A 178 -2.93 0.28 17.33
C MET A 178 -2.10 1.16 16.43
N GLY A 179 -0.89 1.48 16.87
CA GLY A 179 0.14 2.13 16.09
C GLY A 179 0.95 1.14 15.25
N ARG A 180 2.00 1.64 14.62
CA ARG A 180 2.85 0.83 13.73
C ARG A 180 3.54 -0.33 14.45
N ALA A 181 4.00 -0.13 15.67
CA ALA A 181 4.69 -1.16 16.45
C ALA A 181 3.73 -2.30 16.81
N GLU A 182 2.54 -2.00 17.30
CA GLU A 182 1.50 -2.97 17.65
C GLU A 182 1.05 -3.76 16.42
N CYS A 183 0.97 -3.11 15.24
CA CYS A 183 0.67 -3.78 13.99
C CYS A 183 1.73 -4.85 13.65
N VAL A 184 3.01 -4.54 13.80
CA VAL A 184 4.11 -5.49 13.57
C VAL A 184 4.03 -6.67 14.53
N GLU A 185 3.84 -6.40 15.82
CA GLU A 185 3.74 -7.45 16.84
C GLU A 185 2.50 -8.35 16.65
N THR A 186 1.38 -7.76 16.25
CA THR A 186 0.15 -8.51 15.96
C THR A 186 0.35 -9.52 14.82
N ILE A 187 1.03 -9.14 13.74
CA ILE A 187 1.33 -10.04 12.61
C ILE A 187 2.26 -11.17 13.06
N LYS A 188 3.33 -10.84 13.78
CA LYS A 188 4.28 -11.84 14.29
C LYS A 188 3.63 -12.82 15.26
N ALA A 189 2.80 -12.33 16.17
CA ALA A 189 2.07 -13.15 17.14
C ALA A 189 1.07 -14.12 16.46
N ALA A 190 0.61 -13.80 15.26
CA ALA A 190 -0.21 -14.70 14.44
C ALA A 190 0.62 -15.74 13.66
N GLY A 191 1.94 -15.77 13.84
CA GLY A 191 2.85 -16.67 13.12
C GLY A 191 3.07 -16.31 11.66
N LEU A 192 2.71 -15.08 11.26
CA LEU A 192 2.82 -14.61 9.89
C LEU A 192 4.14 -13.85 9.66
N PRO A 193 4.76 -13.99 8.47
CA PRO A 193 5.85 -13.11 8.08
C PRO A 193 5.33 -11.69 7.92
N LEU A 194 6.21 -10.71 8.09
CA LEU A 194 5.85 -9.31 7.81
C LEU A 194 5.71 -9.10 6.30
N PRO A 195 4.65 -8.41 5.84
CA PRO A 195 4.54 -8.03 4.45
C PRO A 195 5.66 -7.06 4.07
N GLY A 196 6.13 -7.16 2.84
CA GLY A 196 7.03 -6.17 2.25
C GLY A 196 6.35 -4.82 2.06
N LYS A 197 7.05 -3.88 1.44
CA LYS A 197 6.46 -2.59 1.06
C LYS A 197 5.47 -2.78 -0.09
N SER A 198 4.20 -2.58 0.18
CA SER A 198 3.15 -2.57 -0.83
C SER A 198 3.16 -1.26 -1.61
N ALA A 199 3.81 -1.28 -2.76
CA ALA A 199 3.86 -0.16 -3.71
C ALA A 199 4.29 -0.69 -5.07
N CYS A 200 3.86 -0.03 -6.14
CA CYS A 200 4.40 -0.29 -7.47
C CYS A 200 5.92 -0.19 -7.46
N PHE A 201 6.62 -1.10 -8.17
CA PHE A 201 8.08 -1.10 -8.21
C PHE A 201 8.68 0.23 -8.75
N PHE A 202 7.92 0.94 -9.56
CA PHE A 202 8.25 2.26 -10.12
C PHE A 202 7.59 3.44 -9.37
N CYS A 203 7.20 3.28 -8.11
CA CYS A 203 6.52 4.34 -7.37
C CYS A 203 7.47 5.51 -7.07
N PRO A 204 7.13 6.76 -7.45
CA PRO A 204 7.97 7.93 -7.19
C PRO A 204 8.25 8.24 -5.71
N ASN A 205 7.51 7.61 -4.80
CA ASN A 205 7.73 7.73 -3.35
C ASN A 205 8.70 6.64 -2.81
N THR A 206 9.34 5.87 -3.69
CA THR A 206 10.34 4.88 -3.28
C THR A 206 11.65 5.59 -2.92
N LYS A 207 12.25 5.21 -1.79
CA LYS A 207 13.50 5.79 -1.32
C LYS A 207 14.70 5.25 -2.11
N PRO A 208 15.81 6.01 -2.26
CA PRO A 208 16.98 5.58 -3.03
C PRO A 208 17.49 4.17 -2.67
N HIS A 209 17.66 3.88 -1.39
CA HIS A 209 18.12 2.56 -0.94
C HIS A 209 17.14 1.42 -1.25
N GLU A 210 15.84 1.70 -1.40
CA GLU A 210 14.83 0.73 -1.80
C GLU A 210 14.87 0.49 -3.31
N ILE A 211 15.20 1.53 -4.11
CA ILE A 211 15.39 1.43 -5.56
C ILE A 211 16.60 0.54 -5.86
N LEU A 212 17.71 0.73 -5.17
CA LEU A 212 18.94 -0.06 -5.32
C LEU A 212 18.72 -1.55 -4.96
N ARG A 213 17.76 -1.85 -4.08
CA ARG A 213 17.40 -3.23 -3.68
C ARG A 213 16.38 -3.90 -4.59
N LEU A 214 15.80 -3.19 -5.56
CA LEU A 214 14.88 -3.82 -6.51
C LEU A 214 15.62 -4.88 -7.35
N PRO A 215 14.97 -5.97 -7.74
CA PRO A 215 15.46 -6.86 -8.78
C PRO A 215 15.85 -6.09 -10.05
N ARG A 216 16.88 -6.55 -10.72
CA ARG A 216 17.49 -5.81 -11.84
C ARG A 216 16.53 -5.61 -13.00
N ASP A 217 15.71 -6.61 -13.30
CA ASP A 217 14.64 -6.52 -14.30
C ASP A 217 13.63 -5.40 -13.98
N LEU A 218 13.26 -5.23 -12.71
CA LEU A 218 12.35 -4.16 -12.29
C LEU A 218 13.02 -2.78 -12.34
N GLN A 219 14.32 -2.70 -12.02
CA GLN A 219 15.10 -1.47 -12.21
C GLN A 219 15.11 -1.07 -13.67
N ASP A 220 15.41 -2.01 -14.57
CA ASP A 220 15.52 -1.76 -16.00
C ASP A 220 14.15 -1.37 -16.60
N ARG A 221 13.05 -2.00 -16.19
CA ARG A 221 11.69 -1.59 -16.57
C ARG A 221 11.36 -0.17 -16.12
N ALA A 222 11.73 0.21 -14.89
CA ALA A 222 11.53 1.57 -14.38
C ALA A 222 12.33 2.61 -15.20
N VAL A 223 13.57 2.28 -15.59
CA VAL A 223 14.39 3.12 -16.47
C VAL A 223 13.77 3.25 -17.86
N VAL A 224 13.23 2.17 -18.41
CA VAL A 224 12.50 2.23 -19.70
C VAL A 224 11.31 3.18 -19.62
N MET A 225 10.54 3.14 -18.52
CA MET A 225 9.43 4.09 -18.32
C MET A 225 9.92 5.55 -18.26
N GLU A 226 11.04 5.80 -17.56
CA GLU A 226 11.65 7.12 -17.43
C GLU A 226 12.10 7.68 -18.80
N ARG A 227 12.77 6.85 -19.59
CA ARG A 227 13.27 7.22 -20.94
C ARG A 227 12.13 7.44 -21.94
N ASN A 228 11.05 6.68 -21.82
CA ASN A 228 9.91 6.78 -22.74
C ASN A 228 9.04 8.00 -22.46
N ALA A 229 9.14 8.60 -21.27
CA ALA A 229 8.25 9.69 -20.86
C ALA A 229 8.65 11.03 -21.49
N GLU A 230 7.68 11.73 -22.05
CA GLU A 230 7.82 13.10 -22.57
C GLU A 230 7.62 14.10 -21.41
N LEU A 231 8.70 14.46 -20.73
CA LEU A 231 8.67 15.29 -19.53
C LEU A 231 8.93 16.76 -19.85
N THR A 232 8.16 17.65 -19.21
CA THR A 232 8.32 19.12 -19.39
C THR A 232 8.87 19.82 -18.15
N LYS A 233 8.35 19.49 -16.98
CA LYS A 233 8.73 20.11 -15.69
C LYS A 233 9.47 19.15 -14.75
N MET A 234 9.24 17.87 -14.92
CA MET A 234 9.86 16.83 -14.10
C MET A 234 11.02 16.22 -14.86
N VAL A 235 12.00 15.68 -14.14
CA VAL A 235 13.20 15.11 -14.71
C VAL A 235 13.11 13.60 -14.86
N GLY A 236 12.46 12.93 -13.89
CA GLY A 236 12.31 11.48 -13.86
C GLY A 236 11.39 11.01 -12.74
N LEU A 237 11.42 9.71 -12.44
CA LEU A 237 10.66 9.09 -11.35
C LEU A 237 11.00 9.69 -9.98
N GLY A 238 12.21 10.17 -9.78
CA GLY A 238 12.63 10.93 -8.61
C GLY A 238 12.13 12.38 -8.59
N ARG A 239 11.26 12.78 -9.52
CA ARG A 239 10.75 14.14 -9.77
C ARG A 239 11.82 15.08 -10.31
N LEU A 240 12.79 15.48 -9.50
CA LEU A 240 13.91 16.39 -9.87
C LEU A 240 15.19 15.66 -10.23
N TRP A 241 15.18 14.34 -10.24
CA TRP A 241 16.31 13.47 -10.59
C TRP A 241 15.82 12.18 -11.23
N LYS A 242 16.69 11.49 -11.97
CA LYS A 242 16.37 10.22 -12.64
C LYS A 242 16.80 9.03 -11.79
N TRP A 243 15.97 8.01 -11.74
CA TRP A 243 16.36 6.72 -11.19
C TRP A 243 17.51 6.11 -11.99
N GLU A 244 17.52 6.34 -13.31
CA GLU A 244 18.61 5.91 -14.18
C GLU A 244 19.98 6.42 -13.70
N ASP A 245 20.09 7.69 -13.29
CA ASP A 245 21.35 8.26 -12.82
C ASP A 245 21.84 7.61 -11.52
N LEU A 246 20.93 7.37 -10.57
CA LEU A 246 21.23 6.65 -9.34
C LEU A 246 21.73 5.24 -9.62
N LEU A 247 21.01 4.49 -10.46
CA LEU A 247 21.34 3.10 -10.78
C LEU A 247 22.65 2.98 -11.55
N ARG A 248 22.94 3.95 -12.43
CA ARG A 248 24.22 4.01 -13.17
C ARG A 248 25.39 4.29 -12.23
N ALA A 249 25.24 5.23 -11.30
CA ALA A 249 26.29 5.55 -10.32
C ALA A 249 26.57 4.34 -9.40
N ASP A 250 25.55 3.64 -8.92
CA ASP A 250 25.70 2.44 -8.11
C ASP A 250 26.41 1.31 -8.88
N ARG A 251 26.01 1.07 -10.13
CA ARG A 251 26.63 0.06 -10.99
C ARG A 251 28.12 0.38 -11.26
N ALA A 252 28.46 1.64 -11.53
CA ALA A 252 29.85 2.07 -11.74
C ALA A 252 30.69 1.88 -10.46
N GLN A 253 30.14 2.17 -9.30
CA GLN A 253 30.83 1.95 -8.03
C GLN A 253 31.07 0.46 -7.75
N LEU A 254 30.08 -0.41 -8.02
CA LEU A 254 30.24 -1.86 -7.89
C LEU A 254 31.29 -2.42 -8.84
N ASP A 255 31.38 -1.91 -10.08
CA ASP A 255 32.39 -2.34 -11.04
C ASP A 255 33.81 -1.91 -10.63
N LEU A 256 33.95 -0.70 -10.03
CA LEU A 256 35.20 -0.27 -9.44
C LEU A 256 35.68 -1.16 -8.30
N PHE A 257 34.79 -1.57 -7.42
CA PHE A 257 35.12 -2.50 -6.33
C PHE A 257 35.48 -3.89 -6.85
N LYS A 258 34.84 -4.40 -7.88
CA LYS A 258 35.19 -5.67 -8.52
C LYS A 258 36.56 -5.61 -9.16
N CYS A 259 36.88 -4.50 -9.88
CA CYS A 259 38.18 -4.31 -10.50
C CYS A 259 39.32 -4.26 -9.47
N ASN A 260 39.09 -3.63 -8.31
CA ASN A 260 40.05 -3.58 -7.21
C ASN A 260 40.24 -4.92 -6.49
N SER A 261 39.26 -5.82 -6.52
CA SER A 261 39.39 -7.17 -5.92
C SER A 261 40.17 -8.16 -6.80
N GLU A 262 40.33 -7.85 -8.08
CA GLU A 262 41.11 -8.65 -9.04
C GLU A 262 42.54 -8.16 -9.22
N MET A 263 42.96 -7.04 -8.61
CA MET A 263 44.35 -6.64 -8.58
C MET A 263 45.13 -7.60 -7.65
N PRO A 264 46.13 -8.31 -8.18
CA PRO A 264 47.01 -9.09 -7.34
C PRO A 264 47.66 -8.17 -6.30
N CYS A 265 47.57 -8.53 -5.04
CA CYS A 265 48.35 -7.89 -3.98
C CYS A 265 49.83 -8.17 -4.28
N GLU A 266 50.50 -7.29 -4.98
CA GLU A 266 51.97 -7.25 -5.01
C GLU A 266 52.39 -6.75 -3.62
N CYS A 267 52.41 -7.67 -2.65
CA CYS A 267 53.17 -7.45 -1.43
C CYS A 267 54.63 -7.39 -1.81
N PHE A 268 55.22 -6.22 -1.72
CA PHE A 268 56.64 -6.02 -1.75
C PHE A 268 57.24 -6.76 -0.58
N ASP A 269 57.76 -7.98 -0.79
CA ASP A 269 58.65 -8.64 0.14
C ASP A 269 60.00 -7.88 0.03
N GLY A 270 60.14 -6.89 0.93
CA GLY A 270 61.37 -6.17 1.13
C GLY A 270 62.47 -7.15 1.55
N ALA A 271 63.47 -7.30 0.66
CA ALA A 271 64.75 -7.88 1.02
C ALA A 271 65.56 -6.92 1.90
#